data_b36e8161e2fb236d1782b4becca56869
#
_entry.id   b36e8161e2fb236d1782b4becca56869
#
_cell.length_a   1.000
_cell.length_b   1.000
_cell.length_c   1.000
_cell.angle_alpha   90.00
_cell.angle_beta   90.00
_cell.angle_gamma   90.00
#
_symmetry.space_group_name_H-M   'P 1'
#
loop_
_entity.id
_entity.type
_entity.pdbx_description
1 polymer ?
#
loop_
_entity_poly.entity_id
_entity_poly.type
_entity_poly.pdbx_seq_one_letter_code
_entity_poly.pdbx_strand_id
1 'polypeptide(L)'
;MKTGIFLTPGAARAAYQVGALHALLTEGNVQADVIAGASVGSLNGAFAAMGQTETLVKIWSEWENRDIMRMDWGELIGNGLFWAPGLASNEPEHETGIEPYIFEEKIQEGVRFRFNIADITTGRNRILEYPGEDMPIQTAIRASVSVPVMFEPVEWEDHQYADGLTIDGCPLEPLLMQTGVDRVFVLGVSPLTPLEEPCKNVYRTVISASEWNQYSEPLRAMKLAQIVNGEISEWQRTREQLAELIREEAADSDEQDHLLSSLEEAYRTADFPYSRKVVEIIPVMPEQEFSMWFGDFQPDRSRQLIDRGYGDALEILESLEKSQTRNAP
;
A
#
# COMPACT_ATOMS: atom_id res chain seq x y z
N MET A 1 17.72 10.22 -2.47
CA MET A 1 16.54 9.64 -3.15
C MET A 1 15.60 9.15 -2.08
N LYS A 2 14.38 9.68 -2.04
CA LYS A 2 13.36 9.26 -1.06
C LYS A 2 12.61 8.04 -1.56
N THR A 3 12.44 7.04 -0.72
CA THR A 3 11.82 5.76 -1.06
C THR A 3 10.53 5.54 -0.29
N GLY A 4 9.48 5.16 -1.03
CA GLY A 4 8.23 4.70 -0.47
C GLY A 4 8.08 3.17 -0.61
N ILE A 5 7.33 2.56 0.29
CA ILE A 5 6.87 1.18 0.18
C ILE A 5 5.34 1.20 0.35
N PHE A 6 4.63 0.62 -0.60
CA PHE A 6 3.18 0.49 -0.53
C PHE A 6 2.77 -0.99 -0.51
N LEU A 7 1.94 -1.35 0.46
CA LEU A 7 1.43 -2.71 0.64
C LEU A 7 -0.07 -2.75 0.27
N THR A 8 -0.39 -3.57 -0.73
CA THR A 8 -1.78 -3.74 -1.16
C THR A 8 -2.59 -4.55 -0.15
N PRO A 9 -3.92 -4.45 -0.15
CA PRO A 9 -4.75 -5.38 0.61
C PRO A 9 -4.57 -6.82 0.09
N GLY A 10 -4.86 -7.82 0.93
CA GLY A 10 -4.65 -9.21 0.49
C GLY A 10 -5.03 -10.30 1.47
N ALA A 11 -5.48 -9.96 2.68
CA ALA A 11 -5.82 -10.90 3.75
C ALA A 11 -4.71 -11.98 3.92
N ALA A 12 -5.02 -13.28 3.97
CA ALA A 12 -4.04 -14.34 4.18
C ALA A 12 -2.92 -14.39 3.12
N ARG A 13 -3.19 -13.92 1.88
CA ARG A 13 -2.17 -13.85 0.82
C ARG A 13 -1.07 -12.82 1.09
N ALA A 14 -1.31 -11.89 2.03
CA ALA A 14 -0.33 -10.88 2.42
C ALA A 14 0.88 -11.45 3.19
N ALA A 15 0.90 -12.74 3.52
CA ALA A 15 2.11 -13.45 3.91
C ALA A 15 3.23 -13.31 2.88
N TYR A 16 2.90 -13.21 1.59
CA TYR A 16 3.85 -12.90 0.52
C TYR A 16 4.56 -11.55 0.74
N GLN A 17 3.79 -10.52 1.11
CA GLN A 17 4.36 -9.19 1.39
C GLN A 17 5.34 -9.21 2.56
N VAL A 18 5.11 -10.08 3.55
CA VAL A 18 6.00 -10.22 4.72
C VAL A 18 7.39 -10.65 4.29
N GLY A 19 7.49 -11.65 3.41
CA GLY A 19 8.76 -12.08 2.84
C GLY A 19 9.42 -11.00 2.00
N ALA A 20 8.64 -10.34 1.14
CA ALA A 20 9.14 -9.26 0.31
C ALA A 20 9.66 -8.06 1.15
N LEU A 21 8.91 -7.64 2.18
CA LEU A 21 9.35 -6.61 3.12
C LEU A 21 10.66 -6.99 3.81
N HIS A 22 10.72 -8.24 4.30
CA HIS A 22 11.92 -8.73 4.98
C HIS A 22 13.13 -8.65 4.06
N ALA A 23 13.03 -9.15 2.83
CA ALA A 23 14.12 -9.08 1.85
C ALA A 23 14.53 -7.63 1.50
N LEU A 24 13.56 -6.75 1.23
CA LEU A 24 13.84 -5.36 0.87
C LEU A 24 14.56 -4.60 1.99
N LEU A 25 14.09 -4.75 3.23
CA LEU A 25 14.58 -3.96 4.36
C LEU A 25 15.85 -4.54 5.00
N THR A 26 16.09 -5.87 4.91
CA THR A 26 17.29 -6.52 5.45
C THR A 26 18.37 -6.69 4.39
N GLU A 27 18.15 -7.53 3.39
CA GLU A 27 19.15 -7.85 2.37
C GLU A 27 19.37 -6.68 1.39
N GLY A 28 18.26 -6.05 0.95
CA GLY A 28 18.31 -4.89 0.07
C GLY A 28 18.74 -3.61 0.76
N ASN A 29 18.76 -3.59 2.09
CA ASN A 29 19.06 -2.42 2.91
C ASN A 29 18.31 -1.16 2.44
N VAL A 30 17.07 -1.36 1.95
CA VAL A 30 16.22 -0.28 1.46
C VAL A 30 15.79 0.59 2.65
N GLN A 31 16.20 1.85 2.62
CA GLN A 31 15.75 2.82 3.61
C GLN A 31 14.44 3.44 3.12
N ALA A 32 13.35 3.16 3.83
CA ALA A 32 12.03 3.69 3.50
C ALA A 32 11.75 4.99 4.25
N ASP A 33 11.48 6.08 3.53
CA ASP A 33 11.04 7.36 4.10
C ASP A 33 9.53 7.37 4.38
N VAL A 34 8.77 6.60 3.57
CA VAL A 34 7.32 6.47 3.71
C VAL A 34 6.94 4.99 3.55
N ILE A 35 6.23 4.46 4.50
CA ILE A 35 5.60 3.15 4.40
C ILE A 35 4.10 3.34 4.44
N ALA A 36 3.40 2.70 3.51
CA ALA A 36 1.98 2.83 3.44
C ALA A 36 1.31 1.50 3.11
N GLY A 37 0.07 1.34 3.55
CA GLY A 37 -0.66 0.12 3.33
C GLY A 37 -2.18 0.31 3.31
N ALA A 38 -2.90 -0.74 2.90
CA ALA A 38 -4.34 -0.81 2.97
C ALA A 38 -4.75 -2.17 3.53
N SER A 39 -5.80 -2.20 4.37
CA SER A 39 -6.26 -3.45 5.00
C SER A 39 -5.10 -4.13 5.77
N VAL A 40 -4.91 -5.43 5.60
CA VAL A 40 -3.80 -6.17 6.21
C VAL A 40 -2.41 -5.63 5.79
N GLY A 41 -2.32 -4.91 4.67
CA GLY A 41 -1.11 -4.17 4.29
C GLY A 41 -0.76 -3.06 5.28
N SER A 42 -1.74 -2.49 6.00
CA SER A 42 -1.48 -1.54 7.09
C SER A 42 -0.84 -2.24 8.29
N LEU A 43 -1.29 -3.45 8.62
CA LEU A 43 -0.69 -4.26 9.69
C LEU A 43 0.77 -4.58 9.36
N ASN A 44 1.04 -5.14 8.18
CA ASN A 44 2.40 -5.45 7.74
C ASN A 44 3.28 -4.19 7.67
N GLY A 45 2.72 -3.08 7.19
CA GLY A 45 3.39 -1.79 7.10
C GLY A 45 3.79 -1.20 8.46
N ALA A 46 2.96 -1.39 9.49
CA ALA A 46 3.28 -0.94 10.84
C ALA A 46 4.53 -1.64 11.39
N PHE A 47 4.63 -2.96 11.25
CA PHE A 47 5.83 -3.70 11.64
C PHE A 47 7.07 -3.25 10.86
N ALA A 48 6.92 -3.00 9.56
CA ALA A 48 8.01 -2.48 8.74
C ALA A 48 8.44 -1.07 9.20
N ALA A 49 7.49 -0.18 9.49
CA ALA A 49 7.78 1.17 9.98
C ALA A 49 8.49 1.17 11.34
N MET A 50 8.26 0.15 12.15
CA MET A 50 8.94 -0.08 13.42
C MET A 50 10.25 -0.87 13.29
N GLY A 51 10.65 -1.30 12.08
CA GLY A 51 11.84 -2.13 11.86
C GLY A 51 11.72 -3.56 12.42
N GLN A 52 10.50 -4.08 12.57
CA GLN A 52 10.21 -5.36 13.23
C GLN A 52 9.83 -6.46 12.22
N THR A 53 10.48 -6.52 11.08
CA THR A 53 10.14 -7.51 10.02
C THR A 53 10.41 -8.95 10.44
N GLU A 54 11.41 -9.22 11.26
CA GLU A 54 11.66 -10.57 11.81
C GLU A 54 10.52 -11.04 12.72
N THR A 55 10.00 -10.14 13.57
CA THR A 55 8.83 -10.42 14.41
C THR A 55 7.61 -10.69 13.56
N LEU A 56 7.41 -9.91 12.49
CA LEU A 56 6.31 -10.10 11.54
C LEU A 56 6.39 -11.47 10.85
N VAL A 57 7.58 -11.86 10.36
CA VAL A 57 7.81 -13.20 9.77
C VAL A 57 7.43 -14.31 10.76
N LYS A 58 7.84 -14.16 12.02
CA LYS A 58 7.52 -15.15 13.06
C LYS A 58 6.01 -15.25 13.27
N ILE A 59 5.33 -14.13 13.48
CA ILE A 59 3.87 -14.07 13.72
C ILE A 59 3.14 -14.76 12.55
N TRP A 60 3.38 -14.35 11.32
CA TRP A 60 2.73 -14.93 10.15
C TRP A 60 3.06 -16.42 9.93
N SER A 61 4.22 -16.88 10.36
CA SER A 61 4.63 -18.29 10.27
C SER A 61 3.94 -19.19 11.29
N GLU A 62 3.32 -18.62 12.32
CA GLU A 62 2.66 -19.31 13.42
C GLU A 62 1.13 -19.12 13.44
N TRP A 63 0.60 -18.06 12.81
CA TRP A 63 -0.81 -17.74 12.82
C TRP A 63 -1.69 -18.79 12.14
N GLU A 64 -2.79 -19.12 12.81
CA GLU A 64 -3.91 -19.92 12.31
C GLU A 64 -5.19 -19.07 12.26
N ASN A 65 -6.23 -19.56 11.59
CA ASN A 65 -7.52 -18.83 11.50
C ASN A 65 -8.08 -18.41 12.86
N ARG A 66 -7.86 -19.20 13.91
CA ARG A 66 -8.33 -18.89 15.27
C ARG A 66 -7.62 -17.67 15.88
N ASP A 67 -6.41 -17.37 15.44
CA ASP A 67 -5.62 -16.23 15.90
C ASP A 67 -6.00 -14.93 15.19
N ILE A 68 -6.76 -15.05 14.10
CA ILE A 68 -7.23 -13.93 13.28
C ILE A 68 -8.70 -13.61 13.57
N MET A 69 -9.55 -14.63 13.66
CA MET A 69 -10.99 -14.43 13.75
C MET A 69 -11.66 -15.46 14.69
N ARG A 70 -12.71 -14.99 15.35
CA ARG A 70 -13.58 -15.85 16.17
C ARG A 70 -15.03 -15.71 15.70
N MET A 71 -15.62 -16.82 15.23
CA MET A 71 -17.04 -16.87 14.86
C MET A 71 -17.90 -16.87 16.13
N ASP A 72 -18.80 -15.91 16.26
CA ASP A 72 -19.79 -15.88 17.33
C ASP A 72 -21.13 -16.47 16.87
N TRP A 73 -21.24 -17.81 17.00
CA TRP A 73 -22.45 -18.54 16.65
C TRP A 73 -23.67 -18.16 17.51
N GLY A 74 -23.44 -17.69 18.75
CA GLY A 74 -24.50 -17.26 19.65
C GLY A 74 -25.17 -15.97 19.12
N GLU A 75 -24.41 -15.00 18.73
CA GLU A 75 -24.91 -13.76 18.11
C GLU A 75 -25.58 -14.00 16.76
N LEU A 76 -24.97 -14.81 15.91
CA LEU A 76 -25.54 -15.14 14.59
C LEU A 76 -26.89 -15.85 14.69
N ILE A 77 -27.07 -16.73 15.67
CA ILE A 77 -28.34 -17.45 15.91
C ILE A 77 -29.35 -16.53 16.62
N GLY A 78 -28.91 -15.76 17.62
CA GLY A 78 -29.76 -14.89 18.42
C GLY A 78 -30.32 -13.69 17.67
N ASN A 79 -29.47 -12.99 16.92
CA ASN A 79 -29.84 -11.77 16.20
C ASN A 79 -30.24 -12.05 14.74
N GLY A 80 -29.87 -13.21 14.20
CA GLY A 80 -29.99 -13.53 12.79
C GLY A 80 -28.90 -12.86 11.95
N LEU A 81 -28.55 -13.50 10.84
CA LEU A 81 -27.42 -13.14 9.96
C LEU A 81 -27.39 -11.66 9.54
N PHE A 82 -28.54 -11.04 9.33
CA PHE A 82 -28.65 -9.67 8.83
C PHE A 82 -28.62 -8.59 9.93
N TRP A 83 -28.68 -8.98 11.20
CA TRP A 83 -28.74 -8.06 12.34
C TRP A 83 -27.55 -8.21 13.27
N ALA A 84 -26.64 -9.16 12.98
CA ALA A 84 -25.38 -9.26 13.67
C ALA A 84 -24.43 -8.14 13.18
N PRO A 85 -23.60 -7.56 14.06
CA PRO A 85 -22.67 -6.49 13.68
C PRO A 85 -21.58 -6.97 12.70
N GLY A 86 -21.25 -8.27 12.73
CA GLY A 86 -20.33 -8.95 11.82
C GLY A 86 -20.52 -10.46 11.85
N LEU A 87 -19.92 -11.19 10.93
CA LEU A 87 -19.93 -12.66 10.94
C LEU A 87 -18.92 -13.24 11.93
N ALA A 88 -17.87 -12.50 12.24
CA ALA A 88 -16.80 -12.87 13.16
C ALA A 88 -16.25 -11.64 13.88
N SER A 89 -15.60 -11.86 15.02
CA SER A 89 -14.80 -10.86 15.72
C SER A 89 -13.34 -10.97 15.28
N ASN A 90 -12.67 -9.83 15.05
CA ASN A 90 -11.22 -9.73 14.83
C ASN A 90 -10.43 -9.45 16.13
N GLU A 91 -11.05 -9.59 17.31
CA GLU A 91 -10.33 -9.49 18.58
C GLU A 91 -9.11 -10.40 18.66
N PRO A 92 -9.16 -11.69 18.23
CA PRO A 92 -7.98 -12.54 18.27
C PRO A 92 -6.78 -11.95 17.51
N GLU A 93 -6.97 -11.35 16.33
CA GLU A 93 -5.91 -10.65 15.60
C GLU A 93 -5.37 -9.44 16.38
N HIS A 94 -6.26 -8.67 17.00
CA HIS A 94 -5.87 -7.55 17.84
C HIS A 94 -5.04 -8.00 19.04
N GLU A 95 -5.49 -9.02 19.78
CA GLU A 95 -4.81 -9.54 20.97
C GLU A 95 -3.46 -10.22 20.65
N THR A 96 -3.35 -10.91 19.51
CA THR A 96 -2.17 -11.71 19.17
C THR A 96 -1.18 -11.00 18.27
N GLY A 97 -1.62 -10.06 17.44
CA GLY A 97 -0.81 -9.43 16.41
C GLY A 97 -0.69 -7.91 16.50
N ILE A 98 -1.64 -7.22 17.12
CA ILE A 98 -1.64 -5.75 17.16
C ILE A 98 -1.19 -5.25 18.52
N GLU A 99 -1.98 -5.54 19.56
CA GLU A 99 -1.78 -4.99 20.92
C GLU A 99 -0.39 -5.25 21.50
N PRO A 100 0.20 -6.45 21.39
CA PRO A 100 1.51 -6.72 22.00
C PRO A 100 2.70 -6.08 21.29
N TYR A 101 2.55 -5.67 20.03
CA TYR A 101 3.68 -5.33 19.17
C TYR A 101 3.65 -3.91 18.63
N ILE A 102 2.47 -3.36 18.34
CA ILE A 102 2.32 -2.10 17.61
C ILE A 102 2.18 -0.93 18.56
N PHE A 103 3.16 -0.03 18.52
CA PHE A 103 3.22 1.17 19.33
C PHE A 103 3.77 2.32 18.48
N GLU A 104 3.11 3.49 18.51
CA GLU A 104 3.50 4.65 17.72
C GLU A 104 4.94 5.10 18.01
N GLU A 105 5.35 5.08 19.27
CA GLU A 105 6.69 5.46 19.72
C GLU A 105 7.81 4.54 19.23
N LYS A 106 7.47 3.37 18.67
CA LYS A 106 8.44 2.45 18.06
C LYS A 106 8.65 2.71 16.57
N ILE A 107 7.86 3.58 15.94
CA ILE A 107 8.09 3.97 14.55
C ILE A 107 9.48 4.59 14.44
N GLN A 108 10.26 4.13 13.47
CA GLN A 108 11.63 4.57 13.26
C GLN A 108 11.69 6.07 12.96
N GLU A 109 12.69 6.75 13.50
CA GLU A 109 12.88 8.18 13.26
C GLU A 109 13.01 8.48 11.76
N GLY A 110 12.26 9.47 11.29
CA GLY A 110 12.24 9.87 9.89
C GLY A 110 11.33 9.04 8.99
N VAL A 111 10.75 7.95 9.48
CA VAL A 111 9.76 7.15 8.75
C VAL A 111 8.36 7.71 8.98
N ARG A 112 7.60 7.95 7.90
CA ARG A 112 6.16 8.23 7.94
C ARG A 112 5.39 6.98 7.59
N PHE A 113 4.49 6.57 8.47
CA PHE A 113 3.62 5.43 8.25
C PHE A 113 2.21 5.90 7.94
N ARG A 114 1.65 5.48 6.80
CA ARG A 114 0.36 5.93 6.30
C ARG A 114 -0.53 4.76 5.91
N PHE A 115 -1.83 4.89 6.17
CA PHE A 115 -2.84 3.94 5.70
C PHE A 115 -4.22 4.59 5.70
N ASN A 116 -5.20 3.90 5.13
CA ASN A 116 -6.56 4.41 5.10
C ASN A 116 -7.53 3.55 5.90
N ILE A 117 -8.56 4.22 6.39
CA ILE A 117 -9.76 3.64 6.98
C ILE A 117 -11.00 4.29 6.37
N ALA A 118 -12.11 3.56 6.35
CA ALA A 118 -13.39 4.10 5.94
C ALA A 118 -14.19 4.56 7.16
N ASP A 119 -14.49 5.85 7.25
CA ASP A 119 -15.50 6.37 8.15
C ASP A 119 -16.87 6.03 7.56
N ILE A 120 -17.50 4.96 8.04
CA ILE A 120 -18.80 4.50 7.54
C ILE A 120 -19.97 5.33 8.08
N THR A 121 -19.75 6.14 9.11
CA THR A 121 -20.75 7.08 9.62
C THR A 121 -20.95 8.23 8.63
N THR A 122 -19.87 8.72 8.00
CA THR A 122 -19.90 9.85 7.06
C THR A 122 -19.72 9.45 5.59
N GLY A 123 -19.34 8.22 5.31
CA GLY A 123 -19.03 7.72 3.97
C GLY A 123 -17.72 8.29 3.40
N ARG A 124 -16.76 8.66 4.23
CA ARG A 124 -15.50 9.28 3.81
C ARG A 124 -14.30 8.35 3.99
N ASN A 125 -13.40 8.37 3.02
CA ASN A 125 -12.07 7.80 3.17
C ASN A 125 -11.23 8.72 4.07
N ARG A 126 -10.60 8.16 5.11
CA ARG A 126 -9.68 8.87 6.01
C ARG A 126 -8.29 8.26 5.85
N ILE A 127 -7.33 9.09 5.44
CA ILE A 127 -5.92 8.70 5.41
C ILE A 127 -5.29 9.16 6.71
N LEU A 128 -4.67 8.23 7.42
CA LEU A 128 -3.97 8.46 8.67
C LEU A 128 -2.47 8.47 8.44
N GLU A 129 -1.75 9.31 9.18
CA GLU A 129 -0.29 9.39 9.13
C GLU A 129 0.30 9.37 10.54
N TYR A 130 1.13 8.37 10.82
CA TYR A 130 1.85 8.22 12.09
C TYR A 130 3.35 8.46 11.92
N PRO A 131 3.98 9.05 12.97
CA PRO A 131 3.39 9.57 14.20
C PRO A 131 2.61 10.87 13.98
N GLY A 132 1.64 11.13 14.86
CA GLY A 132 0.96 12.42 14.94
C GLY A 132 -0.57 12.42 14.81
N GLU A 133 -1.22 11.25 14.70
CA GLU A 133 -2.68 11.13 14.69
C GLU A 133 -3.27 11.09 16.11
N ASP A 134 -4.51 11.60 16.25
CA ASP A 134 -5.24 11.55 17.52
C ASP A 134 -5.77 10.14 17.82
N MET A 135 -6.16 9.37 16.78
CA MET A 135 -6.62 8.00 16.93
C MET A 135 -5.43 7.10 17.31
N PRO A 136 -5.52 6.30 18.40
CA PRO A 136 -4.45 5.37 18.74
C PRO A 136 -4.13 4.42 17.58
N ILE A 137 -2.86 4.22 17.27
CA ILE A 137 -2.42 3.40 16.12
C ILE A 137 -3.01 1.98 16.12
N GLN A 138 -3.14 1.37 17.28
CA GLN A 138 -3.74 0.03 17.43
C GLN A 138 -5.22 0.04 17.03
N THR A 139 -5.99 1.03 17.48
CA THR A 139 -7.40 1.23 17.11
C THR A 139 -7.54 1.45 15.60
N ALA A 140 -6.67 2.28 15.05
CA ALA A 140 -6.67 2.62 13.63
C ALA A 140 -6.34 1.41 12.74
N ILE A 141 -5.35 0.60 13.12
CA ILE A 141 -5.00 -0.63 12.38
C ILE A 141 -6.13 -1.66 12.49
N ARG A 142 -6.73 -1.83 13.68
CA ARG A 142 -7.90 -2.68 13.83
C ARG A 142 -9.03 -2.25 12.90
N ALA A 143 -9.30 -0.95 12.79
CA ALA A 143 -10.29 -0.41 11.85
C ALA A 143 -9.91 -0.73 10.39
N SER A 144 -8.63 -0.57 10.02
CA SER A 144 -8.15 -0.82 8.66
C SER A 144 -8.25 -2.30 8.23
N VAL A 145 -8.27 -3.25 9.16
CA VAL A 145 -8.45 -4.68 8.86
C VAL A 145 -9.89 -5.17 9.10
N SER A 146 -10.79 -4.30 9.56
CA SER A 146 -12.20 -4.64 9.84
C SER A 146 -13.03 -4.61 8.55
N VAL A 147 -12.90 -5.69 7.74
CA VAL A 147 -13.65 -5.85 6.49
C VAL A 147 -15.14 -5.95 6.77
N PRO A 148 -15.99 -5.05 6.21
CA PRO A 148 -17.45 -5.09 6.40
C PRO A 148 -18.04 -6.46 6.06
N VAL A 149 -19.12 -6.82 6.76
CA VAL A 149 -19.77 -8.13 6.74
C VAL A 149 -18.99 -9.20 7.52
N MET A 150 -17.65 -9.24 7.35
CA MET A 150 -16.84 -10.22 8.10
C MET A 150 -16.66 -9.80 9.55
N PHE A 151 -16.29 -8.53 9.78
CA PHE A 151 -15.95 -8.01 11.09
C PHE A 151 -16.85 -6.84 11.49
N GLU A 152 -16.97 -6.64 12.79
CA GLU A 152 -17.63 -5.48 13.37
C GLU A 152 -16.85 -4.20 13.02
N PRO A 153 -17.56 -3.08 12.79
CA PRO A 153 -16.91 -1.78 12.71
C PRO A 153 -16.24 -1.41 14.04
N VAL A 154 -15.14 -0.69 13.95
CA VAL A 154 -14.45 -0.18 15.14
C VAL A 154 -15.02 1.19 15.50
N GLU A 155 -15.48 1.33 16.72
CA GLU A 155 -15.97 2.59 17.27
C GLU A 155 -14.81 3.42 17.83
N TRP A 156 -14.76 4.68 17.45
CA TRP A 156 -13.86 5.66 18.04
C TRP A 156 -14.53 7.05 18.02
N GLU A 157 -14.58 7.68 19.20
CA GLU A 157 -15.40 8.84 19.44
C GLU A 157 -16.88 8.59 19.01
N ASP A 158 -17.47 9.49 18.23
CA ASP A 158 -18.87 9.39 17.78
C ASP A 158 -19.02 8.74 16.38
N HIS A 159 -17.97 8.07 15.88
CA HIS A 159 -17.91 7.50 14.53
C HIS A 159 -17.62 6.01 14.54
N GLN A 160 -18.02 5.34 13.46
CA GLN A 160 -17.72 3.94 13.18
C GLN A 160 -16.79 3.84 11.97
N TYR A 161 -15.74 3.04 12.11
CA TYR A 161 -14.71 2.85 11.11
C TYR A 161 -14.61 1.39 10.68
N ALA A 162 -14.32 1.20 9.40
CA ALA A 162 -14.12 -0.11 8.80
C ALA A 162 -12.92 -0.08 7.84
N ASP A 163 -12.62 -1.23 7.22
CA ASP A 163 -11.56 -1.36 6.23
C ASP A 163 -11.69 -0.32 5.11
N GLY A 164 -10.59 0.36 4.83
CA GLY A 164 -10.49 1.39 3.80
C GLY A 164 -10.90 0.90 2.40
N LEU A 165 -10.78 -0.40 2.13
CA LEU A 165 -11.30 -1.07 0.92
C LEU A 165 -12.75 -0.74 0.59
N THR A 166 -13.53 -0.39 1.61
CA THR A 166 -14.94 -0.03 1.46
C THR A 166 -15.14 1.19 0.57
N ILE A 167 -14.18 2.12 0.58
CA ILE A 167 -14.26 3.41 -0.14
C ILE A 167 -13.13 3.54 -1.16
N ASP A 168 -11.89 3.21 -0.77
CA ASP A 168 -10.70 3.32 -1.61
C ASP A 168 -9.78 2.12 -1.32
N GLY A 169 -9.77 1.16 -2.22
CA GLY A 169 -9.02 -0.10 -2.04
C GLY A 169 -7.51 0.02 -2.22
N CYS A 170 -7.02 1.14 -2.78
CA CYS A 170 -5.58 1.32 -3.01
C CYS A 170 -5.21 2.81 -3.07
N PRO A 171 -5.08 3.49 -1.92
CA PRO A 171 -4.77 4.92 -1.86
C PRO A 171 -3.30 5.20 -2.23
N LEU A 172 -2.84 4.68 -3.37
CA LEU A 172 -1.49 4.89 -3.86
C LEU A 172 -1.27 6.34 -4.31
N GLU A 173 -2.30 6.95 -4.92
CA GLU A 173 -2.23 8.32 -5.43
C GLU A 173 -1.91 9.36 -4.33
N PRO A 174 -2.64 9.44 -3.20
CA PRO A 174 -2.29 10.35 -2.12
C PRO A 174 -0.89 10.13 -1.55
N LEU A 175 -0.42 8.88 -1.57
CA LEU A 175 0.92 8.53 -1.11
C LEU A 175 2.00 9.04 -2.06
N LEU A 176 1.83 8.82 -3.36
CA LEU A 176 2.79 9.23 -4.38
C LEU A 176 2.87 10.76 -4.50
N MET A 177 1.73 11.43 -4.47
CA MET A 177 1.64 12.86 -4.78
C MET A 177 1.98 13.78 -3.61
N GLN A 178 1.71 13.34 -2.38
CA GLN A 178 1.85 14.19 -1.19
C GLN A 178 3.16 13.97 -0.43
N THR A 179 3.90 12.90 -0.71
CA THR A 179 5.06 12.53 0.11
C THR A 179 6.40 12.98 -0.45
N GLY A 180 6.46 13.34 -1.72
CA GLY A 180 7.71 13.76 -2.39
C GLY A 180 8.72 12.64 -2.55
N VAL A 181 8.28 11.38 -2.61
CA VAL A 181 9.12 10.21 -2.89
C VAL A 181 9.63 10.21 -4.33
N ASP A 182 10.80 9.61 -4.52
CA ASP A 182 11.43 9.42 -5.84
C ASP A 182 11.09 8.06 -6.45
N ARG A 183 10.92 7.07 -5.57
CA ARG A 183 10.72 5.66 -5.90
C ARG A 183 9.71 5.05 -4.94
N VAL A 184 8.86 4.14 -5.46
CA VAL A 184 7.93 3.37 -4.66
C VAL A 184 7.99 1.89 -5.03
N PHE A 185 8.25 1.03 -4.05
CA PHE A 185 8.03 -0.40 -4.17
C PHE A 185 6.55 -0.69 -3.87
N VAL A 186 5.85 -1.29 -4.82
CA VAL A 186 4.44 -1.70 -4.66
C VAL A 186 4.40 -3.20 -4.42
N LEU A 187 4.16 -3.61 -3.17
CA LEU A 187 4.07 -5.01 -2.77
C LEU A 187 2.64 -5.50 -2.94
N GLY A 188 2.40 -6.26 -4.00
CA GLY A 188 1.10 -6.85 -4.30
C GLY A 188 1.01 -8.30 -3.88
N VAL A 189 -0.21 -8.84 -3.86
CA VAL A 189 -0.51 -10.23 -3.50
C VAL A 189 -1.10 -11.01 -4.66
N SER A 190 -1.23 -10.40 -5.82
CA SER A 190 -1.77 -10.98 -7.04
C SER A 190 -0.89 -10.62 -8.23
N PRO A 191 -0.82 -11.48 -9.26
CA PRO A 191 -0.05 -11.18 -10.46
C PRO A 191 -0.63 -10.00 -11.23
N LEU A 192 0.18 -9.37 -12.07
CA LEU A 192 -0.28 -8.28 -12.94
C LEU A 192 -1.28 -8.76 -14.02
N THR A 193 -1.31 -10.05 -14.30
CA THR A 193 -2.23 -10.66 -15.27
C THR A 193 -3.09 -11.70 -14.55
N PRO A 194 -4.41 -11.50 -14.46
CA PRO A 194 -5.30 -12.40 -13.73
C PRO A 194 -5.47 -13.74 -14.44
N LEU A 195 -5.74 -14.79 -13.66
CA LEU A 195 -6.21 -16.06 -14.21
C LEU A 195 -7.70 -15.95 -14.54
N GLU A 196 -8.08 -16.37 -15.74
CA GLU A 196 -9.48 -16.45 -16.17
C GLU A 196 -10.10 -17.75 -15.69
N GLU A 197 -10.69 -17.77 -14.49
CA GLU A 197 -11.46 -18.89 -14.00
C GLU A 197 -12.96 -18.54 -13.93
N PRO A 198 -13.87 -19.38 -14.50
CA PRO A 198 -15.30 -19.12 -14.44
C PRO A 198 -15.87 -19.31 -13.03
N CYS A 199 -16.71 -18.37 -12.58
CA CYS A 199 -17.45 -18.46 -11.33
C CYS A 199 -18.57 -19.51 -11.45
N LYS A 200 -18.51 -20.59 -10.68
CA LYS A 200 -19.43 -21.73 -10.79
C LYS A 200 -20.63 -21.66 -9.85
N ASN A 201 -20.65 -20.76 -8.88
CA ASN A 201 -21.74 -20.59 -7.91
C ASN A 201 -21.75 -19.19 -7.32
N VAL A 202 -22.87 -18.83 -6.64
CA VAL A 202 -23.07 -17.49 -6.05
C VAL A 202 -21.97 -17.14 -5.06
N TYR A 203 -21.58 -18.08 -4.21
CA TYR A 203 -20.51 -17.88 -3.23
C TYR A 203 -19.18 -17.50 -3.93
N ARG A 204 -18.77 -18.28 -4.95
CA ARG A 204 -17.56 -17.97 -5.73
C ARG A 204 -17.69 -16.64 -6.48
N THR A 205 -18.89 -16.30 -6.97
CA THR A 205 -19.13 -15.01 -7.62
C THR A 205 -18.93 -13.82 -6.67
N VAL A 206 -19.46 -13.90 -5.45
CA VAL A 206 -19.30 -12.84 -4.44
C VAL A 206 -17.84 -12.69 -4.03
N ILE A 207 -17.18 -13.82 -3.76
CA ILE A 207 -15.74 -13.80 -3.39
C ILE A 207 -14.92 -13.26 -4.56
N SER A 208 -15.13 -13.76 -5.78
CA SER A 208 -14.41 -13.26 -6.96
C SER A 208 -14.63 -11.78 -7.19
N ALA A 209 -15.85 -11.26 -6.99
CA ALA A 209 -16.12 -9.84 -7.13
C ALA A 209 -15.28 -9.00 -6.12
N SER A 210 -15.15 -9.47 -4.87
CA SER A 210 -14.28 -8.83 -3.87
C SER A 210 -12.80 -8.97 -4.23
N GLU A 211 -12.37 -10.17 -4.65
CA GLU A 211 -10.99 -10.42 -5.11
C GLU A 211 -10.64 -9.56 -6.33
N TRP A 212 -11.56 -9.43 -7.30
CA TRP A 212 -11.35 -8.59 -8.47
C TRP A 212 -11.18 -7.12 -8.13
N ASN A 213 -11.91 -6.62 -7.13
CA ASN A 213 -11.74 -5.26 -6.66
C ASN A 213 -10.33 -5.06 -6.06
N GLN A 214 -9.92 -5.95 -5.16
CA GLN A 214 -8.56 -5.94 -4.57
C GLN A 214 -7.45 -6.05 -5.62
N TYR A 215 -7.71 -6.77 -6.71
CA TYR A 215 -6.80 -6.97 -7.81
C TYR A 215 -6.74 -5.75 -8.75
N SER A 216 -7.90 -5.20 -9.13
CA SER A 216 -7.99 -4.13 -10.13
C SER A 216 -7.50 -2.77 -9.63
N GLU A 217 -7.68 -2.47 -8.34
CA GLU A 217 -7.33 -1.17 -7.77
C GLU A 217 -5.80 -0.89 -7.79
N PRO A 218 -4.91 -1.81 -7.36
CA PRO A 218 -3.47 -1.61 -7.49
C PRO A 218 -3.03 -1.41 -8.95
N LEU A 219 -3.61 -2.17 -9.88
CA LEU A 219 -3.32 -2.01 -11.32
C LEU A 219 -3.75 -0.65 -11.86
N ARG A 220 -4.94 -0.18 -11.48
CA ARG A 220 -5.43 1.16 -11.85
C ARG A 220 -4.53 2.25 -11.28
N ALA A 221 -4.18 2.14 -10.01
CA ALA A 221 -3.32 3.11 -9.34
C ALA A 221 -1.93 3.18 -9.99
N MET A 222 -1.31 2.04 -10.30
CA MET A 222 -0.03 2.00 -11.02
C MET A 222 -0.14 2.56 -12.43
N LYS A 223 -1.22 2.24 -13.16
CA LYS A 223 -1.47 2.77 -14.49
C LYS A 223 -1.68 4.28 -14.47
N LEU A 224 -2.44 4.79 -13.51
CA LEU A 224 -2.62 6.24 -13.32
C LEU A 224 -1.28 6.91 -13.04
N ALA A 225 -0.48 6.35 -12.14
CA ALA A 225 0.84 6.88 -11.84
C ALA A 225 1.78 6.88 -13.08
N GLN A 226 1.70 5.87 -13.95
CA GLN A 226 2.44 5.85 -15.23
C GLN A 226 1.98 6.96 -16.18
N ILE A 227 0.67 7.20 -16.27
CA ILE A 227 0.11 8.29 -17.09
C ILE A 227 0.59 9.64 -16.56
N VAL A 228 0.47 9.87 -15.25
CA VAL A 228 0.94 11.11 -14.61
C VAL A 228 2.45 11.32 -14.81
N ASN A 229 3.25 10.27 -14.64
CA ASN A 229 4.69 10.33 -14.93
C ASN A 229 4.98 10.69 -16.40
N GLY A 230 4.17 10.18 -17.33
CA GLY A 230 4.27 10.53 -18.76
C GLY A 230 4.01 12.00 -18.99
N GLU A 231 2.95 12.55 -18.44
CA GLU A 231 2.59 13.97 -18.55
C GLU A 231 3.67 14.88 -17.92
N ILE A 232 4.17 14.51 -16.74
CA ILE A 232 5.25 15.24 -16.07
C ILE A 232 6.51 15.26 -16.95
N SER A 233 6.88 14.11 -17.52
CA SER A 233 8.06 13.98 -18.38
C SER A 233 7.94 14.80 -19.67
N GLU A 234 6.76 14.82 -20.28
CA GLU A 234 6.49 15.62 -21.48
C GLU A 234 6.58 17.14 -21.18
N TRP A 235 6.02 17.53 -20.03
CA TRP A 235 6.07 18.92 -19.59
C TRP A 235 7.49 19.39 -19.29
N GLN A 236 8.30 18.55 -18.62
CA GLN A 236 9.73 18.83 -18.38
C GLN A 236 10.51 18.96 -19.70
N ARG A 237 10.26 18.06 -20.64
CA ARG A 237 10.90 18.13 -21.99
C ARG A 237 10.53 19.40 -22.73
N THR A 238 9.25 19.79 -22.70
CA THR A 238 8.80 21.04 -23.34
C THR A 238 9.48 22.26 -22.72
N ARG A 239 9.62 22.29 -21.39
CA ARG A 239 10.36 23.37 -20.71
C ARG A 239 11.82 23.44 -21.15
N GLU A 240 12.50 22.29 -21.22
CA GLU A 240 13.88 22.20 -21.67
C GLU A 240 14.03 22.71 -23.11
N GLN A 241 13.16 22.31 -24.04
CA GLN A 241 13.15 22.78 -25.41
C GLN A 241 12.92 24.28 -25.50
N LEU A 242 12.00 24.85 -24.72
CA LEU A 242 11.80 26.31 -24.68
C LEU A 242 13.03 27.04 -24.13
N ALA A 243 13.68 26.48 -23.11
CA ALA A 243 14.90 27.05 -22.56
C ALA A 243 16.06 27.01 -23.57
N GLU A 244 16.17 25.98 -24.41
CA GLU A 244 17.13 25.89 -25.48
C GLU A 244 16.85 26.95 -26.59
N LEU A 245 15.60 27.06 -27.03
CA LEU A 245 15.21 28.10 -28.00
C LEU A 245 15.50 29.49 -27.47
N ILE A 246 15.24 29.80 -26.20
CA ILE A 246 15.59 31.08 -25.60
C ILE A 246 17.10 31.32 -25.66
N ARG A 247 17.93 30.31 -25.39
CA ARG A 247 19.40 30.44 -25.47
C ARG A 247 19.91 30.68 -26.88
N GLU A 248 19.21 30.11 -27.88
CA GLU A 248 19.59 30.25 -29.29
C GLU A 248 19.14 31.56 -29.91
N GLU A 249 17.97 32.08 -29.54
CA GLU A 249 17.28 33.18 -30.21
C GLU A 249 17.39 34.53 -29.47
N ALA A 250 17.79 34.56 -28.19
CA ALA A 250 17.92 35.81 -27.44
C ALA A 250 18.99 36.71 -28.03
N ALA A 251 18.67 38.01 -28.17
CA ALA A 251 19.53 38.99 -28.81
C ALA A 251 20.83 39.27 -28.01
N ASP A 252 20.76 39.18 -26.70
CA ASP A 252 21.87 39.35 -25.78
C ASP A 252 21.66 38.57 -24.46
N SER A 253 22.68 38.62 -23.58
CA SER A 253 22.65 37.89 -22.29
C SER A 253 21.60 38.42 -21.34
N ASP A 254 21.27 39.68 -21.34
CA ASP A 254 20.31 40.30 -20.43
C ASP A 254 18.87 39.86 -20.79
N GLU A 255 18.56 39.84 -22.09
CA GLU A 255 17.30 39.31 -22.62
C GLU A 255 17.17 37.82 -22.34
N GLN A 256 18.24 37.04 -22.55
CA GLN A 256 18.28 35.61 -22.26
C GLN A 256 17.97 35.33 -20.80
N ASP A 257 18.62 35.98 -19.84
CA ASP A 257 18.43 35.80 -18.42
C ASP A 257 17.01 36.17 -17.98
N HIS A 258 16.46 37.25 -18.55
CA HIS A 258 15.08 37.68 -18.28
C HIS A 258 14.06 36.63 -18.77
N LEU A 259 14.21 36.14 -20.01
CA LEU A 259 13.29 35.15 -20.57
C LEU A 259 13.38 33.81 -19.85
N LEU A 260 14.58 33.32 -19.48
CA LEU A 260 14.76 32.10 -18.70
C LEU A 260 14.15 32.23 -17.30
N SER A 261 14.34 33.37 -16.64
CA SER A 261 13.72 33.65 -15.34
C SER A 261 12.20 33.65 -15.41
N SER A 262 11.64 34.25 -16.49
CA SER A 262 10.20 34.26 -16.73
C SER A 262 9.65 32.88 -17.03
N LEU A 263 10.36 32.03 -17.77
CA LEU A 263 10.01 30.64 -18.02
C LEU A 263 9.98 29.84 -16.70
N GLU A 264 11.01 29.99 -15.85
CA GLU A 264 11.07 29.32 -14.56
C GLU A 264 9.94 29.76 -13.62
N GLU A 265 9.62 31.06 -13.60
CA GLU A 265 8.50 31.58 -12.82
C GLU A 265 7.17 31.06 -13.33
N ALA A 266 6.94 31.06 -14.65
CA ALA A 266 5.75 30.49 -15.26
C ALA A 266 5.61 28.99 -14.93
N TYR A 267 6.74 28.25 -15.00
CA TYR A 267 6.77 26.84 -14.62
C TYR A 267 6.47 26.64 -13.14
N ARG A 268 6.98 27.47 -12.26
CA ARG A 268 6.80 27.39 -10.81
C ARG A 268 5.36 27.74 -10.39
N THR A 269 4.73 28.69 -11.06
CA THR A 269 3.39 29.21 -10.72
C THR A 269 2.26 28.52 -11.47
N ALA A 270 2.55 27.73 -12.52
CA ALA A 270 1.54 26.98 -13.24
C ALA A 270 0.75 26.07 -12.28
N ASP A 271 -0.57 26.11 -12.40
CA ASP A 271 -1.47 25.23 -11.65
C ASP A 271 -1.38 23.82 -12.25
N PHE A 272 -0.50 23.00 -11.65
CA PHE A 272 -0.27 21.63 -12.06
C PHE A 272 -0.83 20.71 -10.97
N PRO A 273 -1.81 19.86 -11.29
CA PRO A 273 -2.56 19.10 -10.27
C PRO A 273 -1.75 18.01 -9.56
N TYR A 274 -0.53 17.72 -10.06
CA TYR A 274 0.30 16.62 -9.57
C TYR A 274 1.66 17.10 -9.06
N SER A 275 2.39 16.22 -8.38
CA SER A 275 3.81 16.43 -8.12
C SER A 275 4.55 16.67 -9.44
N ARG A 276 5.48 17.64 -9.47
CA ARG A 276 6.30 17.93 -10.67
C ARG A 276 7.47 16.96 -10.84
N LYS A 277 7.44 15.85 -10.12
CA LYS A 277 8.51 14.87 -10.05
C LYS A 277 7.99 13.51 -10.53
N VAL A 278 8.70 12.95 -11.48
CA VAL A 278 8.49 11.55 -11.90
C VAL A 278 8.82 10.61 -10.73
N VAL A 279 7.95 9.66 -10.45
CA VAL A 279 8.14 8.66 -9.41
C VAL A 279 8.38 7.31 -10.06
N GLU A 280 9.51 6.68 -9.76
CA GLU A 280 9.79 5.31 -10.20
C GLU A 280 8.91 4.32 -9.44
N ILE A 281 8.14 3.50 -10.15
CA ILE A 281 7.26 2.48 -9.57
C ILE A 281 7.84 1.11 -9.83
N ILE A 282 8.13 0.37 -8.76
CA ILE A 282 8.72 -0.96 -8.82
C ILE A 282 7.70 -1.94 -8.23
N PRO A 283 6.98 -2.71 -9.07
CA PRO A 283 6.08 -3.74 -8.58
C PRO A 283 6.88 -4.94 -8.05
N VAL A 284 6.51 -5.40 -6.86
CA VAL A 284 6.95 -6.65 -6.24
C VAL A 284 5.70 -7.51 -6.11
N MET A 285 5.45 -8.37 -7.07
CA MET A 285 4.21 -9.13 -7.20
C MET A 285 4.50 -10.55 -7.65
N PRO A 286 3.70 -11.54 -7.21
CA PRO A 286 3.89 -12.91 -7.66
C PRO A 286 3.60 -13.04 -9.16
N GLU A 287 4.35 -13.88 -9.87
CA GLU A 287 4.10 -14.15 -11.29
C GLU A 287 2.80 -14.93 -11.52
N GLN A 288 2.38 -15.73 -10.54
CA GLN A 288 1.21 -16.60 -10.60
C GLN A 288 0.30 -16.37 -9.40
N GLU A 289 -1.00 -16.49 -9.63
CA GLU A 289 -2.00 -16.38 -8.58
C GLU A 289 -1.87 -17.51 -7.55
N PHE A 290 -2.12 -17.17 -6.29
CA PHE A 290 -2.16 -18.15 -5.21
C PHE A 290 -3.51 -18.85 -5.20
N SER A 291 -3.51 -20.19 -5.38
CA SER A 291 -4.72 -21.02 -5.27
C SER A 291 -5.13 -21.18 -3.82
N MET A 292 -5.55 -20.08 -3.18
CA MET A 292 -6.03 -20.11 -1.80
C MET A 292 -7.14 -19.08 -1.59
N TRP A 293 -8.04 -19.41 -0.67
CA TRP A 293 -9.05 -18.46 -0.21
C TRP A 293 -8.38 -17.35 0.64
N PHE A 294 -8.87 -16.12 0.53
CA PHE A 294 -8.30 -14.98 1.24
C PHE A 294 -8.31 -15.12 2.78
N GLY A 295 -9.24 -15.88 3.36
CA GLY A 295 -9.33 -16.16 4.80
C GLY A 295 -8.62 -17.44 5.26
N ASP A 296 -7.71 -18.00 4.46
CA ASP A 296 -7.05 -19.28 4.75
C ASP A 296 -5.69 -19.07 5.43
N PHE A 297 -5.72 -18.66 6.70
CA PHE A 297 -4.53 -18.49 7.50
C PHE A 297 -4.06 -19.85 8.04
N GLN A 298 -3.01 -20.39 7.44
CA GLN A 298 -2.38 -21.65 7.82
C GLN A 298 -0.86 -21.50 7.83
N PRO A 299 -0.17 -21.90 8.92
CA PRO A 299 1.27 -21.72 9.07
C PRO A 299 2.10 -22.22 7.89
N ASP A 300 1.78 -23.41 7.36
CA ASP A 300 2.53 -24.00 6.25
C ASP A 300 2.38 -23.19 4.95
N ARG A 301 1.19 -22.66 4.69
CA ARG A 301 0.93 -21.80 3.52
C ARG A 301 1.57 -20.44 3.68
N SER A 302 1.44 -19.85 4.87
CA SER A 302 2.09 -18.57 5.18
C SER A 302 3.61 -18.66 4.97
N ARG A 303 4.25 -19.70 5.47
CA ARG A 303 5.69 -19.93 5.25
C ARG A 303 6.06 -20.02 3.77
N GLN A 304 5.28 -20.77 2.98
CA GLN A 304 5.52 -20.87 1.52
C GLN A 304 5.40 -19.52 0.81
N LEU A 305 4.41 -18.70 1.20
CA LEU A 305 4.21 -17.36 0.64
C LEU A 305 5.32 -16.40 1.07
N ILE A 306 5.75 -16.46 2.33
CA ILE A 306 6.90 -15.69 2.84
C ILE A 306 8.16 -16.02 2.05
N ASP A 307 8.49 -17.30 1.91
CA ASP A 307 9.68 -17.75 1.16
C ASP A 307 9.64 -17.25 -0.29
N ARG A 308 8.47 -17.32 -0.93
CA ARG A 308 8.28 -16.83 -2.29
C ARG A 308 8.45 -15.33 -2.40
N GLY A 309 7.76 -14.55 -1.55
CA GLY A 309 7.88 -13.09 -1.57
C GLY A 309 9.29 -12.60 -1.29
N TYR A 310 10.02 -13.32 -0.42
CA TYR A 310 11.43 -13.08 -0.16
C TYR A 310 12.29 -13.29 -1.43
N GLY A 311 12.09 -14.42 -2.12
CA GLY A 311 12.82 -14.73 -3.35
C GLY A 311 12.54 -13.73 -4.48
N ASP A 312 11.25 -13.45 -4.74
CA ASP A 312 10.84 -12.52 -5.80
C ASP A 312 11.40 -11.09 -5.55
N ALA A 313 11.46 -10.65 -4.29
CA ALA A 313 12.05 -9.36 -3.94
C ALA A 313 13.57 -9.32 -4.15
N LEU A 314 14.29 -10.39 -3.86
CA LEU A 314 15.73 -10.49 -4.15
C LEU A 314 16.03 -10.42 -5.65
N GLU A 315 15.26 -11.09 -6.49
CA GLU A 315 15.40 -11.01 -7.94
C GLU A 315 15.21 -9.58 -8.47
N ILE A 316 14.24 -8.85 -7.92
CA ILE A 316 14.03 -7.44 -8.26
C ILE A 316 15.21 -6.58 -7.83
N LEU A 317 15.72 -6.76 -6.61
CA LEU A 317 16.91 -6.04 -6.12
C LEU A 317 18.11 -6.26 -7.02
N GLU A 318 18.41 -7.51 -7.39
CA GLU A 318 19.49 -7.83 -8.32
C GLU A 318 19.32 -7.18 -9.70
N SER A 319 18.07 -7.11 -10.20
CA SER A 319 17.77 -6.47 -11.47
C SER A 319 18.02 -4.96 -11.44
N LEU A 320 17.70 -4.33 -10.33
CA LEU A 320 17.94 -2.90 -10.10
C LEU A 320 19.42 -2.58 -10.02
N GLU A 321 20.21 -3.38 -9.34
CA GLU A 321 21.68 -3.24 -9.27
C GLU A 321 22.33 -3.36 -10.65
N LYS A 322 21.93 -4.36 -11.43
CA LYS A 322 22.42 -4.57 -12.80
C LYS A 322 22.07 -3.37 -13.73
N SER A 323 20.90 -2.77 -13.54
CA SER A 323 20.50 -1.59 -14.32
C SER A 323 21.29 -0.34 -13.96
N GLN A 324 21.61 -0.14 -12.68
CA GLN A 324 22.41 0.98 -12.21
C GLN A 324 23.87 0.89 -12.68
N THR A 325 24.46 -0.30 -12.69
CA THR A 325 25.82 -0.53 -13.16
C THR A 325 25.96 -0.36 -14.68
N ARG A 326 24.91 -0.60 -15.47
CA ARG A 326 24.89 -0.36 -16.92
C ARG A 326 24.75 1.13 -17.30
N ASN A 327 24.15 1.93 -16.42
CA ASN A 327 23.93 3.37 -16.64
C ASN A 327 24.99 4.24 -15.95
N ALA A 328 25.97 3.66 -15.28
CA ALA A 328 27.13 4.38 -14.77
C ALA A 328 28.04 4.79 -15.96
N PRO A 329 28.45 6.08 -16.04
CA PRO A 329 29.21 6.63 -17.15
C PRO A 329 30.60 6.01 -17.28
#